data_9f2f6958e2a15898c8842eaccf6cc169
#
_entry.id   9f2f6958e2a15898c8842eaccf6cc169
#
_cell.length_a   1.000
_cell.length_b   1.000
_cell.length_c   1.000
_cell.angle_alpha   90.00
_cell.angle_beta   90.00
_cell.angle_gamma   90.00
#
_symmetry.space_group_name_H-M   'P 1'
#
loop_
_entity.id
_entity.type
_entity.pdbx_description
1 polymer ?
#
loop_
_entity_poly.entity_id
_entity_poly.type
_entity_poly.pdbx_seq_one_letter_code
_entity_poly.pdbx_strand_id
1 'polypeptide(L)'
;MKRIIYAFLILFTYCSFAQNTVGTISVTPDVYEGYTLFSTHTNAYLIDNCGQVINSWNSNYLPGNSVYLLPNGNLLRAGRFIQSSNPVTVPGSGGIIELFDWDGNLIWSWIDSSDDSRQHHDIFPMPNGNILILSATVVSQADAIQAGRDPNLLDDGELYNERIYEVQPIGSNGGNIVWEWNVTDHIIQDFDATKDNFGVVADNPGKIDINFLNGWPAENNWLHINSIQYDEEFDQIVISSRRWSELWVIDHNTTTAEAAGPAGDLLYRWGNPQAYDQGTALDRTLFGQHTPYYIPSGFPNERKIMVFNNGIERSPSYSEVLIIEPPVDSNGNYNYTPGTAFGPDLAAFRYPETAPTSDSEFFSAIVSSGQQLPNGNILICEGREGFFFEIDNSNTIVWEYASPISNADGTVYDQGDPIPPNNFAFRATKYGIDYPAFFGRDLSNPDPPLENNPDISDCQTILSASEFELTSLKLFPNPTEDIVFIETEQPIESIEVFNINGNKLNEIRNRNQVSLQGLTAGVYFLRIHSDKGSINKKILKR
;
A
#
# COMPACT_ATOMS: atom_id res chain seq x y z
N MET A 1 -47.71 -49.20 44.67
CA MET A 1 -47.55 -48.65 43.32
C MET A 1 -46.25 -47.81 43.28
N LYS A 2 -45.14 -48.36 42.70
CA LYS A 2 -43.88 -47.66 42.52
C LYS A 2 -43.93 -46.94 41.15
N ARG A 3 -43.85 -45.60 41.15
CA ARG A 3 -43.74 -44.82 39.93
C ARG A 3 -42.25 -44.77 39.54
N ILE A 4 -41.93 -45.35 38.39
CA ILE A 4 -40.59 -45.23 37.73
C ILE A 4 -40.61 -43.95 36.88
N ILE A 5 -39.78 -42.99 37.27
CA ILE A 5 -39.56 -41.77 36.49
C ILE A 5 -38.39 -42.06 35.51
N TYR A 6 -38.67 -42.12 34.22
CA TYR A 6 -37.63 -42.14 33.17
C TYR A 6 -37.14 -40.72 32.95
N ALA A 7 -35.89 -40.43 33.31
CA ALA A 7 -35.21 -39.21 32.92
C ALA A 7 -34.61 -39.43 31.53
N PHE A 8 -35.13 -38.72 30.54
CA PHE A 8 -34.53 -38.64 29.22
C PHE A 8 -33.34 -37.68 29.31
N LEU A 9 -32.10 -38.19 29.24
CA LEU A 9 -30.91 -37.39 29.03
C LEU A 9 -30.83 -37.03 27.52
N ILE A 10 -31.13 -35.77 27.18
CA ILE A 10 -30.87 -35.24 25.84
C ILE A 10 -29.38 -34.85 25.80
N LEU A 11 -28.55 -35.66 25.15
CA LEU A 11 -27.19 -35.30 24.80
C LEU A 11 -27.26 -34.26 23.65
N PHE A 12 -27.01 -32.99 23.96
CA PHE A 12 -26.64 -32.03 22.96
C PHE A 12 -25.17 -32.30 22.55
N THR A 13 -24.97 -32.92 21.41
CA THR A 13 -23.67 -32.92 20.76
C THR A 13 -23.42 -31.52 20.21
N TYR A 14 -22.63 -30.72 20.90
CA TYR A 14 -22.02 -29.54 20.30
C TYR A 14 -21.01 -30.06 19.28
N CYS A 15 -21.31 -29.98 18.00
CA CYS A 15 -20.27 -29.97 16.99
C CYS A 15 -19.50 -28.64 17.17
N SER A 16 -18.41 -28.67 17.91
CA SER A 16 -17.41 -27.60 17.79
C SER A 16 -16.72 -27.83 16.46
N PHE A 17 -17.06 -27.03 15.45
CA PHE A 17 -16.20 -26.87 14.29
C PHE A 17 -14.91 -26.26 14.83
N ALA A 18 -13.77 -26.85 14.49
CA ALA A 18 -12.49 -26.25 14.79
C ALA A 18 -12.41 -25.00 13.91
N GLN A 19 -12.32 -23.83 14.53
CA GLN A 19 -12.10 -22.58 13.81
C GLN A 19 -10.68 -22.62 13.21
N ASN A 20 -10.53 -22.18 11.96
CA ASN A 20 -9.22 -22.03 11.35
C ASN A 20 -8.35 -21.10 12.21
N THR A 21 -7.07 -21.43 12.34
CA THR A 21 -6.12 -20.65 13.14
C THR A 21 -5.12 -19.90 12.27
N VAL A 22 -4.88 -20.39 11.05
CA VAL A 22 -4.02 -19.79 10.02
C VAL A 22 -4.71 -19.91 8.66
N GLY A 23 -4.22 -19.21 7.64
CA GLY A 23 -4.90 -19.11 6.36
C GLY A 23 -6.16 -18.25 6.48
N THR A 24 -7.23 -18.58 5.76
CA THR A 24 -8.52 -17.88 5.85
C THR A 24 -9.25 -18.31 7.13
N ILE A 25 -9.38 -17.37 8.08
CA ILE A 25 -10.02 -17.56 9.39
C ILE A 25 -11.53 -17.46 9.28
N SER A 26 -12.01 -16.42 8.58
CA SER A 26 -13.41 -16.17 8.35
C SER A 26 -13.66 -15.51 7.00
N VAL A 27 -14.84 -15.73 6.42
CA VAL A 27 -15.30 -15.07 5.19
C VAL A 27 -16.82 -14.98 5.19
N THR A 28 -17.34 -13.88 4.64
CA THR A 28 -18.77 -13.70 4.38
C THR A 28 -19.01 -13.39 2.89
N PRO A 29 -20.25 -13.45 2.38
CA PRO A 29 -20.55 -13.07 1.00
C PRO A 29 -20.28 -11.59 0.67
N ASP A 30 -20.11 -10.74 1.69
CA ASP A 30 -19.90 -9.30 1.52
C ASP A 30 -18.41 -8.94 1.31
N VAL A 31 -17.51 -9.93 1.30
CA VAL A 31 -16.09 -9.75 0.97
C VAL A 31 -15.93 -9.24 -0.46
N TYR A 32 -15.02 -8.29 -0.68
CA TYR A 32 -14.69 -7.85 -2.03
C TYR A 32 -14.05 -8.99 -2.83
N GLU A 33 -14.60 -9.26 -4.02
CA GLU A 33 -14.09 -10.30 -4.90
C GLU A 33 -12.77 -9.89 -5.53
N GLY A 34 -11.71 -10.61 -5.23
CA GLY A 34 -10.37 -10.25 -5.69
C GLY A 34 -9.28 -11.14 -5.12
N TYR A 35 -8.04 -10.76 -5.43
CA TYR A 35 -6.85 -11.49 -5.01
C TYR A 35 -5.94 -10.59 -4.18
N THR A 36 -5.46 -11.10 -3.05
CA THR A 36 -4.62 -10.37 -2.10
C THR A 36 -3.14 -10.71 -2.31
N LEU A 37 -2.33 -9.68 -2.60
CA LEU A 37 -0.88 -9.76 -2.74
C LEU A 37 -0.21 -9.37 -1.43
N PHE A 38 0.76 -10.18 -1.00
CA PHE A 38 1.68 -9.86 0.09
C PHE A 38 3.03 -10.57 -0.11
N SER A 39 4.05 -10.15 0.62
CA SER A 39 5.36 -10.82 0.61
C SER A 39 5.75 -11.26 2.01
N THR A 40 6.33 -12.46 2.11
CA THR A 40 6.88 -13.01 3.34
C THR A 40 8.03 -13.94 3.01
N HIS A 41 9.03 -14.00 3.88
CA HIS A 41 10.29 -14.73 3.64
C HIS A 41 10.87 -14.36 2.26
N THR A 42 11.16 -15.30 1.36
CA THR A 42 11.72 -15.03 0.02
C THR A 42 10.67 -14.91 -1.08
N ASN A 43 9.39 -15.08 -0.75
CA ASN A 43 8.30 -15.16 -1.73
C ASN A 43 7.37 -13.96 -1.67
N ALA A 44 6.73 -13.68 -2.79
CA ALA A 44 5.48 -12.93 -2.89
C ALA A 44 4.37 -13.90 -3.29
N TYR A 45 3.20 -13.76 -2.69
CA TYR A 45 2.03 -14.60 -2.93
C TYR A 45 0.83 -13.75 -3.32
N LEU A 46 0.08 -14.24 -4.29
CA LEU A 46 -1.22 -13.72 -4.68
C LEU A 46 -2.24 -14.81 -4.34
N ILE A 47 -3.11 -14.55 -3.39
CA ILE A 47 -4.12 -15.51 -2.89
C ILE A 47 -5.54 -15.04 -3.19
N ASP A 48 -6.47 -15.98 -3.33
CA ASP A 48 -7.91 -15.69 -3.35
C ASP A 48 -8.49 -15.50 -1.92
N ASN A 49 -9.78 -15.26 -1.83
CA ASN A 49 -10.44 -15.05 -0.54
C ASN A 49 -10.51 -16.33 0.32
N CYS A 50 -10.29 -17.51 -0.25
CA CYS A 50 -10.17 -18.77 0.48
C CYS A 50 -8.72 -19.14 0.84
N GLY A 51 -7.75 -18.27 0.52
CA GLY A 51 -6.33 -18.51 0.78
C GLY A 51 -5.64 -19.37 -0.28
N GLN A 52 -6.34 -19.80 -1.34
CA GLN A 52 -5.75 -20.56 -2.44
C GLN A 52 -4.78 -19.71 -3.24
N VAL A 53 -3.64 -20.28 -3.64
CA VAL A 53 -2.58 -19.52 -4.31
C VAL A 53 -2.88 -19.39 -5.80
N ILE A 54 -3.12 -18.18 -6.24
CA ILE A 54 -3.34 -17.81 -7.65
C ILE A 54 -2.01 -17.73 -8.40
N ASN A 55 -0.99 -17.15 -7.77
CA ASN A 55 0.37 -17.12 -8.26
C ASN A 55 1.37 -16.88 -7.14
N SER A 56 2.63 -17.25 -7.37
CA SER A 56 3.73 -16.98 -6.45
C SER A 56 5.02 -16.67 -7.20
N TRP A 57 5.84 -15.79 -6.60
CA TRP A 57 7.14 -15.40 -7.14
C TRP A 57 8.20 -15.61 -6.09
N ASN A 58 9.21 -16.41 -6.44
CA ASN A 58 10.34 -16.69 -5.55
C ASN A 58 11.52 -15.77 -5.88
N SER A 59 12.13 -15.19 -4.86
CA SER A 59 13.35 -14.42 -4.96
C SER A 59 14.47 -15.09 -4.17
N ASN A 60 15.71 -14.70 -4.46
CA ASN A 60 16.89 -15.10 -3.68
C ASN A 60 17.06 -14.24 -2.41
N TYR A 61 16.22 -13.21 -2.22
CA TYR A 61 16.37 -12.22 -1.17
C TYR A 61 15.15 -12.18 -0.27
N LEU A 62 15.39 -11.99 1.04
CA LEU A 62 14.33 -11.65 1.98
C LEU A 62 13.66 -10.34 1.55
N PRO A 63 12.39 -10.07 1.94
CA PRO A 63 11.70 -8.85 1.55
C PRO A 63 12.45 -7.60 2.00
N GLY A 64 12.58 -6.64 1.09
CA GLY A 64 12.94 -5.26 1.36
C GLY A 64 11.70 -4.39 1.58
N ASN A 65 10.62 -5.02 2.00
CA ASN A 65 9.29 -4.57 2.38
C ASN A 65 8.29 -4.56 1.22
N SER A 66 8.33 -3.60 0.30
CA SER A 66 7.25 -3.38 -0.66
C SER A 66 7.20 -4.36 -1.83
N VAL A 67 5.97 -4.65 -2.28
CA VAL A 67 5.66 -5.49 -3.44
C VAL A 67 4.43 -4.96 -4.16
N TYR A 68 4.44 -4.99 -5.50
CA TYR A 68 3.36 -4.52 -6.36
C TYR A 68 3.12 -5.47 -7.54
N LEU A 69 1.86 -5.79 -7.82
CA LEU A 69 1.46 -6.42 -9.08
C LEU A 69 1.13 -5.33 -10.09
N LEU A 70 1.83 -5.33 -11.22
CA LEU A 70 1.64 -4.33 -12.28
C LEU A 70 0.49 -4.74 -13.22
N PRO A 71 -0.15 -3.78 -13.92
CA PRO A 71 -1.27 -4.07 -14.81
C PRO A 71 -0.94 -5.08 -15.93
N ASN A 72 0.32 -5.19 -16.34
CA ASN A 72 0.76 -6.16 -17.34
C ASN A 72 1.01 -7.58 -16.75
N GLY A 73 0.84 -7.76 -15.45
CA GLY A 73 1.07 -9.02 -14.73
C GLY A 73 2.48 -9.20 -14.20
N ASN A 74 3.38 -8.25 -14.39
CA ASN A 74 4.69 -8.30 -13.77
C ASN A 74 4.61 -7.99 -12.28
N LEU A 75 5.52 -8.55 -11.50
CA LEU A 75 5.69 -8.26 -10.07
C LEU A 75 6.91 -7.39 -9.87
N LEU A 76 6.73 -6.22 -9.25
CA LEU A 76 7.81 -5.35 -8.78
C LEU A 76 7.97 -5.54 -7.27
N ARG A 77 9.19 -5.79 -6.79
CA ARG A 77 9.46 -5.94 -5.35
C ARG A 77 10.81 -5.36 -4.94
N ALA A 78 10.92 -4.96 -3.68
CA ALA A 78 12.19 -4.69 -3.03
C ALA A 78 12.71 -5.96 -2.33
N GLY A 79 14.03 -6.20 -2.41
CA GLY A 79 14.72 -7.30 -1.76
C GLY A 79 15.82 -6.80 -0.83
N ARG A 80 16.07 -7.54 0.27
CA ARG A 80 17.15 -7.21 1.20
C ARG A 80 18.49 -7.68 0.65
N PHE A 81 19.30 -6.73 0.21
CA PHE A 81 20.60 -6.98 -0.38
C PHE A 81 21.66 -6.08 0.23
N ILE A 82 22.85 -6.65 0.49
CA ILE A 82 24.01 -5.92 1.00
C ILE A 82 25.17 -6.17 0.03
N GLN A 83 25.63 -5.12 -0.62
CA GLN A 83 26.79 -5.17 -1.51
C GLN A 83 28.08 -4.72 -0.83
N SER A 84 27.98 -3.81 0.16
CA SER A 84 29.09 -3.19 0.84
C SER A 84 29.52 -3.95 2.09
N SER A 85 30.78 -3.80 2.51
CA SER A 85 31.29 -4.26 3.80
C SER A 85 30.94 -3.32 4.96
N ASN A 86 30.57 -2.07 4.65
CA ASN A 86 30.11 -1.05 5.61
C ASN A 86 28.83 -0.39 5.08
N PRO A 87 27.72 -1.14 4.98
CA PRO A 87 26.50 -0.65 4.36
C PRO A 87 25.81 0.37 5.24
N VAL A 88 25.15 1.36 4.63
CA VAL A 88 24.15 2.20 5.31
C VAL A 88 23.12 1.30 5.97
N THR A 89 22.89 1.50 7.28
CA THR A 89 22.00 0.66 8.08
C THR A 89 20.79 1.45 8.55
N VAL A 90 19.64 1.15 7.96
CA VAL A 90 18.35 1.72 8.35
C VAL A 90 17.34 0.60 8.59
N PRO A 91 16.35 0.78 9.48
CA PRO A 91 15.21 -0.14 9.54
C PRO A 91 14.54 -0.27 8.18
N GLY A 92 13.92 -1.42 7.92
CA GLY A 92 13.28 -1.66 6.62
C GLY A 92 14.25 -1.72 5.43
N SER A 93 15.55 -1.97 5.70
CA SER A 93 16.59 -2.06 4.67
C SER A 93 16.22 -3.05 3.56
N GLY A 94 16.29 -2.57 2.33
CA GLY A 94 16.27 -3.35 1.10
C GLY A 94 17.66 -3.40 0.46
N GLY A 95 17.81 -2.81 -0.74
CA GLY A 95 19.08 -2.68 -1.45
C GLY A 95 19.07 -3.25 -2.86
N ILE A 96 18.06 -4.03 -3.23
CA ILE A 96 17.80 -4.46 -4.61
C ILE A 96 16.32 -4.30 -4.94
N ILE A 97 16.03 -3.83 -6.13
CA ILE A 97 14.70 -3.80 -6.72
C ILE A 97 14.67 -4.86 -7.81
N GLU A 98 13.66 -5.72 -7.83
CA GLU A 98 13.49 -6.82 -8.75
C GLU A 98 12.15 -6.69 -9.49
N LEU A 99 12.16 -6.91 -10.81
CA LEU A 99 10.98 -7.00 -11.65
C LEU A 99 10.90 -8.41 -12.24
N PHE A 100 9.87 -9.16 -11.89
CA PHE A 100 9.60 -10.49 -12.40
C PHE A 100 8.45 -10.44 -13.42
N ASP A 101 8.47 -11.32 -14.41
CA ASP A 101 7.27 -11.60 -15.20
C ASP A 101 6.26 -12.46 -14.40
N TRP A 102 5.08 -12.71 -15.01
CA TRP A 102 4.05 -13.55 -14.38
C TRP A 102 4.53 -14.98 -14.08
N ASP A 103 5.41 -15.52 -14.89
CA ASP A 103 5.93 -16.89 -14.76
C ASP A 103 7.10 -17.01 -13.78
N GLY A 104 7.44 -15.90 -13.09
CA GLY A 104 8.50 -15.86 -12.06
C GLY A 104 9.91 -15.68 -12.61
N ASN A 105 10.08 -15.33 -13.90
CA ASN A 105 11.40 -15.01 -14.43
C ASN A 105 11.80 -13.59 -14.08
N LEU A 106 13.01 -13.41 -13.53
CA LEU A 106 13.58 -12.08 -13.27
C LEU A 106 13.90 -11.41 -14.62
N ILE A 107 13.24 -10.30 -14.93
CA ILE A 107 13.41 -9.58 -16.20
C ILE A 107 14.19 -8.28 -16.05
N TRP A 108 14.25 -7.69 -14.84
CA TRP A 108 15.07 -6.52 -14.56
C TRP A 108 15.40 -6.45 -13.07
N SER A 109 16.56 -5.85 -12.74
CA SER A 109 16.92 -5.51 -11.37
C SER A 109 17.74 -4.23 -11.29
N TRP A 110 17.65 -3.53 -10.14
CA TRP A 110 18.41 -2.35 -9.80
C TRP A 110 18.98 -2.46 -8.40
N ILE A 111 20.26 -2.12 -8.20
CA ILE A 111 20.93 -2.17 -6.90
C ILE A 111 21.17 -0.75 -6.40
N ASP A 112 20.70 -0.48 -5.18
CA ASP A 112 21.03 0.69 -4.38
C ASP A 112 21.44 0.23 -2.98
N SER A 113 22.69 -0.16 -2.86
CA SER A 113 23.30 -0.65 -1.62
C SER A 113 24.82 -0.44 -1.70
N SER A 114 25.31 0.63 -1.06
CA SER A 114 26.72 1.02 -1.04
C SER A 114 27.13 1.47 0.38
N ASP A 115 28.34 2.01 0.52
CA ASP A 115 28.80 2.66 1.74
C ASP A 115 28.10 4.00 1.98
N ASP A 116 27.59 4.64 0.91
CA ASP A 116 27.04 6.01 0.91
C ASP A 116 25.52 6.05 0.76
N SER A 117 24.89 4.99 0.25
CA SER A 117 23.45 4.95 0.02
C SER A 117 22.84 3.56 0.17
N ARG A 118 21.56 3.51 0.53
CA ARG A 118 20.80 2.27 0.57
C ARG A 118 19.31 2.49 0.43
N GLN A 119 18.70 1.76 -0.54
CA GLN A 119 17.25 1.66 -0.62
C GLN A 119 16.68 1.03 0.66
N HIS A 120 15.57 1.58 1.14
CA HIS A 120 14.82 1.04 2.27
C HIS A 120 13.31 1.24 2.13
N HIS A 121 12.54 0.49 2.91
CA HIS A 121 11.09 0.52 3.07
C HIS A 121 10.29 0.44 1.76
N ASP A 122 10.28 1.48 0.92
CA ASP A 122 9.30 1.56 -0.15
C ASP A 122 9.92 1.87 -1.52
N ILE A 123 9.25 1.40 -2.54
CA ILE A 123 9.40 1.74 -3.96
C ILE A 123 8.01 1.95 -4.51
N PHE A 124 7.87 2.64 -5.64
CA PHE A 124 6.56 2.80 -6.28
C PHE A 124 6.65 2.67 -7.81
N PRO A 125 5.82 1.83 -8.45
CA PRO A 125 5.77 1.72 -9.91
C PRO A 125 5.01 2.90 -10.52
N MET A 126 5.67 3.69 -11.34
CA MET A 126 5.09 4.84 -12.04
C MET A 126 4.28 4.41 -13.27
N PRO A 127 3.21 5.14 -13.65
CA PRO A 127 2.42 4.85 -14.84
C PRO A 127 3.21 4.87 -16.15
N ASN A 128 4.29 5.66 -16.20
CA ASN A 128 5.21 5.75 -17.35
C ASN A 128 6.19 4.56 -17.47
N GLY A 129 6.14 3.62 -16.51
CA GLY A 129 7.02 2.45 -16.43
C GLY A 129 8.33 2.68 -15.68
N ASN A 130 8.56 3.88 -15.17
CA ASN A 130 9.65 4.18 -14.26
C ASN A 130 9.33 3.70 -12.83
N ILE A 131 10.30 3.81 -11.93
CA ILE A 131 10.16 3.35 -10.55
C ILE A 131 10.67 4.46 -9.63
N LEU A 132 9.83 4.92 -8.70
CA LEU A 132 10.27 5.74 -7.58
C LEU A 132 10.91 4.86 -6.52
N ILE A 133 12.02 5.32 -5.96
CA ILE A 133 12.82 4.59 -4.98
C ILE A 133 13.10 5.50 -3.79
N LEU A 134 12.79 5.01 -2.59
CA LEU A 134 13.17 5.65 -1.33
C LEU A 134 14.52 5.12 -0.89
N SER A 135 15.47 6.01 -0.58
CA SER A 135 16.84 5.67 -0.21
C SER A 135 17.38 6.60 0.87
N ALA A 136 18.19 6.08 1.76
CA ALA A 136 18.97 6.86 2.71
C ALA A 136 20.38 7.08 2.15
N THR A 137 20.88 8.32 2.28
CA THR A 137 22.27 8.67 1.93
C THR A 137 23.00 9.27 3.13
N VAL A 138 24.32 9.06 3.21
CA VAL A 138 25.13 9.53 4.35
C VAL A 138 25.46 11.01 4.20
N VAL A 139 25.17 11.78 5.25
CA VAL A 139 25.63 13.16 5.44
C VAL A 139 26.70 13.17 6.52
N SER A 140 27.88 13.68 6.22
CA SER A 140 28.97 13.75 7.20
C SER A 140 28.61 14.65 8.39
N GLN A 141 29.21 14.39 9.55
CA GLN A 141 29.04 15.25 10.73
C GLN A 141 29.31 16.73 10.41
N ALA A 142 30.37 17.00 9.64
CA ALA A 142 30.75 18.36 9.29
C ALA A 142 29.70 19.06 8.44
N ASP A 143 29.14 18.35 7.44
CA ASP A 143 28.10 18.89 6.56
C ASP A 143 26.78 19.06 7.30
N ALA A 144 26.40 18.11 8.18
CA ALA A 144 25.20 18.23 9.01
C ALA A 144 25.27 19.44 9.96
N ILE A 145 26.43 19.67 10.62
CA ILE A 145 26.65 20.85 11.46
C ILE A 145 26.64 22.14 10.62
N GLN A 146 27.23 22.13 9.43
CA GLN A 146 27.19 23.28 8.53
C GLN A 146 25.75 23.58 8.06
N ALA A 147 24.94 22.55 7.83
CA ALA A 147 23.53 22.66 7.50
C ALA A 147 22.65 23.16 8.68
N GLY A 148 23.20 23.25 9.90
CA GLY A 148 22.54 23.77 11.10
C GLY A 148 22.04 22.73 12.09
N ARG A 149 22.45 21.46 11.94
CA ARG A 149 22.18 20.43 12.96
C ARG A 149 22.91 20.76 14.26
N ASP A 150 22.24 20.74 15.40
CA ASP A 150 22.86 20.85 16.69
C ASP A 150 23.88 19.70 16.90
N PRO A 151 25.16 19.99 17.15
CA PRO A 151 26.17 18.96 17.38
C PRO A 151 25.85 17.98 18.52
N ASN A 152 25.02 18.38 19.48
CA ASN A 152 24.56 17.50 20.55
C ASN A 152 23.46 16.50 20.10
N LEU A 153 22.99 16.63 18.89
CA LEU A 153 21.99 15.73 18.27
C LEU A 153 22.60 14.83 17.17
N LEU A 154 23.92 14.59 17.21
CA LEU A 154 24.69 13.76 16.28
C LEU A 154 25.41 12.62 17.04
N ASP A 155 24.65 11.82 17.78
CA ASP A 155 25.20 10.75 18.64
C ASP A 155 25.97 9.69 17.80
N ASP A 156 25.55 9.44 16.56
CA ASP A 156 26.20 8.48 15.65
C ASP A 156 27.36 9.09 14.84
N GLY A 157 27.62 10.40 14.94
CA GLY A 157 28.67 11.08 14.20
C GLY A 157 28.39 11.31 12.71
N GLU A 158 27.17 11.04 12.27
CA GLU A 158 26.67 11.25 10.90
C GLU A 158 25.16 11.47 10.94
N LEU A 159 24.58 11.92 9.82
CA LEU A 159 23.13 12.05 9.65
C LEU A 159 22.73 11.36 8.34
N TYR A 160 21.54 10.81 8.27
CA TYR A 160 21.02 10.31 7.01
C TYR A 160 20.09 11.33 6.36
N ASN A 161 20.37 11.62 5.08
CA ASN A 161 19.44 12.30 4.20
C ASN A 161 18.50 11.24 3.62
N GLU A 162 17.20 11.52 3.64
CA GLU A 162 16.22 10.74 2.90
C GLU A 162 16.12 11.28 1.47
N ARG A 163 16.22 10.37 0.52
CA ARG A 163 16.24 10.64 -0.90
C ARG A 163 15.12 9.88 -1.59
N ILE A 164 14.37 10.56 -2.45
CA ILE A 164 13.42 9.93 -3.36
C ILE A 164 13.92 10.19 -4.77
N TYR A 165 14.06 9.12 -5.58
CA TYR A 165 14.51 9.29 -6.96
C TYR A 165 13.76 8.37 -7.91
N GLU A 166 13.60 8.81 -9.16
CA GLU A 166 12.92 8.07 -10.22
C GLU A 166 13.94 7.45 -11.15
N VAL A 167 13.82 6.13 -11.35
CA VAL A 167 14.67 5.35 -12.28
C VAL A 167 13.85 4.93 -13.49
N GLN A 168 14.37 5.24 -14.67
CA GLN A 168 13.93 4.65 -15.93
C GLN A 168 14.70 3.34 -16.17
N PRO A 169 14.07 2.17 -16.14
CA PRO A 169 14.71 0.88 -16.40
C PRO A 169 15.31 0.79 -17.81
N ILE A 170 16.53 0.24 -17.93
CA ILE A 170 17.20 0.01 -19.22
C ILE A 170 17.83 -1.39 -19.22
N GLY A 171 17.49 -2.18 -20.23
CA GLY A 171 18.00 -3.55 -20.35
C GLY A 171 17.52 -4.44 -19.21
N SER A 172 18.37 -5.31 -18.68
CA SER A 172 18.02 -6.25 -17.61
C SER A 172 18.52 -5.83 -16.21
N ASN A 173 19.42 -4.85 -16.09
CA ASN A 173 20.03 -4.43 -14.82
C ASN A 173 20.58 -2.99 -14.85
N GLY A 174 20.19 -2.18 -15.82
CA GLY A 174 20.57 -0.79 -15.95
C GLY A 174 19.41 0.16 -15.75
N GLY A 175 19.70 1.44 -15.62
CA GLY A 175 18.70 2.49 -15.53
C GLY A 175 19.32 3.89 -15.58
N ASN A 176 18.49 4.88 -15.88
CA ASN A 176 18.84 6.30 -15.74
C ASN A 176 18.04 6.88 -14.59
N ILE A 177 18.68 7.60 -13.67
CA ILE A 177 17.98 8.47 -12.73
C ILE A 177 17.52 9.69 -13.52
N VAL A 178 16.21 9.90 -13.55
CA VAL A 178 15.56 10.96 -14.35
C VAL A 178 15.00 12.09 -13.51
N TRP A 179 14.76 11.85 -12.23
CA TRP A 179 14.30 12.83 -11.25
C TRP A 179 14.82 12.45 -9.85
N GLU A 180 14.98 13.46 -8.99
CA GLU A 180 15.48 13.28 -7.63
C GLU A 180 15.03 14.42 -6.72
N TRP A 181 14.69 14.09 -5.47
CA TRP A 181 14.36 14.97 -4.37
C TRP A 181 15.11 14.55 -3.10
N ASN A 182 15.66 15.49 -2.36
CA ASN A 182 16.45 15.24 -1.15
C ASN A 182 15.93 16.07 0.00
N VAL A 183 15.73 15.49 1.18
CA VAL A 183 15.33 16.22 2.38
C VAL A 183 16.30 17.36 2.71
N THR A 184 17.60 17.15 2.52
CA THR A 184 18.63 18.14 2.85
C THR A 184 18.55 19.45 2.05
N ASP A 185 17.82 19.47 0.94
CA ASP A 185 17.58 20.68 0.15
C ASP A 185 16.43 21.53 0.74
N HIS A 186 15.62 20.97 1.67
CA HIS A 186 14.37 21.57 2.19
C HIS A 186 14.39 21.78 3.70
N ILE A 187 15.57 21.81 4.32
CA ILE A 187 15.72 21.98 5.77
C ILE A 187 15.71 23.44 6.20
N ILE A 188 15.36 23.64 7.47
CA ILE A 188 15.44 24.92 8.18
C ILE A 188 15.98 24.66 9.60
N GLN A 189 16.51 25.70 10.25
CA GLN A 189 16.89 25.66 11.66
C GLN A 189 16.87 27.07 12.28
N ASP A 190 16.59 27.19 13.55
CA ASP A 190 16.66 28.43 14.31
C ASP A 190 17.74 28.39 15.43
N PHE A 191 18.56 27.33 15.43
CA PHE A 191 19.56 27.01 16.45
C PHE A 191 20.81 27.88 16.36
N ASP A 192 21.41 28.05 15.17
CA ASP A 192 22.68 28.76 14.97
C ASP A 192 22.63 29.68 13.75
N ALA A 193 22.55 30.99 13.98
CA ALA A 193 22.50 32.01 12.93
C ALA A 193 23.81 32.13 12.10
N THR A 194 24.89 31.44 12.48
CA THR A 194 26.14 31.41 11.71
C THR A 194 26.21 30.24 10.73
N LYS A 195 25.22 29.37 10.74
CA LYS A 195 25.11 28.19 9.91
C LYS A 195 24.10 28.40 8.77
N ASP A 196 24.14 27.49 7.80
CA ASP A 196 23.21 27.49 6.69
C ASP A 196 21.77 27.21 7.17
N ASN A 197 20.79 27.52 6.32
CA ASN A 197 19.37 27.27 6.55
C ASN A 197 18.78 27.97 7.79
N PHE A 198 19.45 29.00 8.33
CA PHE A 198 18.92 29.73 9.48
C PHE A 198 17.66 30.53 9.11
N GLY A 199 16.61 30.34 9.91
CA GLY A 199 15.33 31.03 9.74
C GLY A 199 14.36 30.74 10.87
N VAL A 200 13.17 31.34 10.81
CA VAL A 200 12.10 31.08 11.77
C VAL A 200 11.29 29.88 11.28
N VAL A 201 11.29 28.79 12.02
CA VAL A 201 10.60 27.54 11.67
C VAL A 201 9.12 27.80 11.44
N ALA A 202 8.45 28.50 12.35
CA ALA A 202 7.02 28.82 12.27
C ALA A 202 6.60 29.60 11.00
N ASP A 203 7.50 30.40 10.43
CA ASP A 203 7.23 31.19 9.22
C ASP A 203 7.48 30.40 7.92
N ASN A 204 8.03 29.19 8.02
CA ASN A 204 8.40 28.34 6.88
C ASN A 204 7.82 26.93 7.01
N PRO A 205 6.49 26.76 7.01
CA PRO A 205 5.84 25.47 7.25
C PRO A 205 6.10 24.42 6.15
N GLY A 206 6.56 24.83 4.98
CA GLY A 206 7.00 23.94 3.90
C GLY A 206 8.40 23.37 4.09
N LYS A 207 9.13 23.78 5.16
CA LYS A 207 10.48 23.30 5.42
C LYS A 207 10.53 22.33 6.62
N ILE A 208 11.65 21.60 6.70
CA ILE A 208 11.88 20.52 7.64
C ILE A 208 12.90 21.01 8.69
N ASP A 209 12.48 21.16 9.95
CA ASP A 209 13.39 21.58 11.03
C ASP A 209 14.41 20.46 11.32
N ILE A 210 15.66 20.68 10.93
CA ILE A 210 16.71 19.67 11.09
C ILE A 210 16.96 19.28 12.56
N ASN A 211 16.49 20.06 13.53
CA ASN A 211 16.70 19.84 14.97
C ASN A 211 15.48 19.25 15.69
N PHE A 212 14.35 19.08 15.03
CA PHE A 212 13.17 18.46 15.63
C PHE A 212 13.33 16.94 15.76
N LEU A 213 13.07 16.37 16.94
CA LEU A 213 13.21 14.93 17.22
C LEU A 213 11.91 14.22 17.63
N ASN A 214 10.83 14.93 17.89
CA ASN A 214 9.56 14.37 18.35
C ASN A 214 9.69 13.39 19.55
N GLY A 215 10.68 13.61 20.43
CA GLY A 215 10.96 12.75 21.58
C GLY A 215 11.76 11.48 21.27
N TRP A 216 12.16 11.24 20.01
CA TRP A 216 13.03 10.14 19.64
C TRP A 216 14.51 10.42 19.98
N PRO A 217 15.35 9.37 20.13
CA PRO A 217 16.79 9.54 20.27
C PRO A 217 17.41 10.30 19.08
N ALA A 218 18.52 10.96 19.34
CA ALA A 218 19.31 11.71 18.35
C ALA A 218 20.17 10.79 17.47
N GLU A 219 19.55 9.86 16.76
CA GLU A 219 20.19 8.90 15.87
C GLU A 219 20.33 9.45 14.45
N ASN A 220 21.21 8.84 13.66
CA ASN A 220 21.41 9.19 12.24
C ASN A 220 20.12 9.05 11.39
N ASN A 221 19.27 8.06 11.66
CA ASN A 221 17.97 7.84 11.01
C ASN A 221 16.86 8.68 11.68
N TRP A 222 16.99 9.98 11.66
CA TRP A 222 16.17 10.95 12.40
C TRP A 222 14.73 11.16 11.89
N LEU A 223 14.48 10.91 10.62
CA LEU A 223 13.14 11.00 9.99
C LEU A 223 12.42 9.67 9.92
N HIS A 224 13.17 8.61 9.58
CA HIS A 224 12.65 7.28 9.35
C HIS A 224 11.45 7.32 8.39
N ILE A 225 11.66 7.86 7.18
CA ILE A 225 10.65 7.79 6.12
C ILE A 225 10.39 6.32 5.80
N ASN A 226 9.14 5.90 5.81
CA ASN A 226 8.77 4.49 5.73
C ASN A 226 7.77 4.16 4.61
N SER A 227 7.29 5.15 3.87
CA SER A 227 6.54 4.92 2.63
C SER A 227 6.54 6.15 1.73
N ILE A 228 6.44 5.88 0.43
CA ILE A 228 6.22 6.83 -0.65
C ILE A 228 5.08 6.30 -1.53
N GLN A 229 4.14 7.18 -1.91
CA GLN A 229 3.04 6.83 -2.79
C GLN A 229 2.84 7.96 -3.81
N TYR A 230 2.78 7.61 -5.09
CA TYR A 230 2.58 8.58 -6.15
C TYR A 230 1.10 8.77 -6.47
N ASP A 231 0.70 10.00 -6.62
CA ASP A 231 -0.61 10.41 -7.09
C ASP A 231 -0.53 10.93 -8.53
N GLU A 232 -1.08 10.16 -9.46
CA GLU A 232 -1.04 10.48 -10.89
C GLU A 232 -1.87 11.72 -11.26
N GLU A 233 -2.95 12.00 -10.52
CA GLU A 233 -3.87 13.09 -10.86
C GLU A 233 -3.27 14.47 -10.63
N PHE A 234 -2.49 14.63 -9.55
CA PHE A 234 -1.81 15.89 -9.24
C PHE A 234 -0.32 15.87 -9.54
N ASP A 235 0.23 14.72 -9.97
CA ASP A 235 1.68 14.52 -10.14
C ASP A 235 2.45 14.85 -8.85
N GLN A 236 2.00 14.26 -7.73
CA GLN A 236 2.52 14.51 -6.40
C GLN A 236 2.95 13.21 -5.71
N ILE A 237 3.83 13.30 -4.73
CA ILE A 237 4.26 12.16 -3.90
C ILE A 237 3.82 12.39 -2.47
N VAL A 238 3.10 11.40 -1.91
CA VAL A 238 2.74 11.34 -0.49
C VAL A 238 3.80 10.54 0.25
N ILE A 239 4.34 11.11 1.32
CA ILE A 239 5.47 10.59 2.10
C ILE A 239 5.02 10.36 3.54
N SER A 240 5.50 9.31 4.19
CA SER A 240 5.30 9.08 5.63
C SER A 240 6.62 9.21 6.37
N SER A 241 6.75 10.23 7.23
CA SER A 241 7.85 10.40 8.17
C SER A 241 7.45 9.85 9.55
N ARG A 242 7.88 8.61 9.81
CA ARG A 242 7.44 7.84 10.98
C ARG A 242 7.83 8.48 12.32
N ARG A 243 9.10 8.91 12.45
CA ARG A 243 9.59 9.49 13.71
C ARG A 243 9.01 10.88 13.97
N TRP A 244 8.65 11.59 12.91
CA TRP A 244 8.01 12.90 13.03
C TRP A 244 6.51 12.80 13.29
N SER A 245 5.92 11.61 13.06
CA SER A 245 4.48 11.39 13.15
C SER A 245 3.72 12.31 12.18
N GLU A 246 4.24 12.44 10.96
CA GLU A 246 3.67 13.26 9.90
C GLU A 246 3.59 12.52 8.56
N LEU A 247 2.58 12.84 7.80
CA LEU A 247 2.60 12.64 6.36
C LEU A 247 2.95 13.97 5.68
N TRP A 248 3.62 13.90 4.54
CA TRP A 248 4.02 15.04 3.73
C TRP A 248 3.57 14.83 2.28
N VAL A 249 3.39 15.94 1.55
CA VAL A 249 3.18 15.91 0.10
C VAL A 249 4.18 16.85 -0.56
N ILE A 250 4.82 16.36 -1.62
CA ILE A 250 5.76 17.13 -2.46
C ILE A 250 5.31 17.12 -3.91
N ASP A 251 5.75 18.13 -4.68
CA ASP A 251 5.52 18.24 -6.10
C ASP A 251 6.52 17.37 -6.87
N HIS A 252 6.00 16.46 -7.70
CA HIS A 252 6.81 15.67 -8.62
C HIS A 252 6.86 16.30 -10.02
N ASN A 253 5.91 17.19 -10.34
CA ASN A 253 5.88 17.93 -11.63
C ASN A 253 6.97 19.00 -11.71
N THR A 254 8.21 18.61 -11.43
CA THR A 254 9.40 19.44 -11.38
C THR A 254 10.55 18.74 -12.10
N THR A 255 11.54 19.51 -12.53
CA THR A 255 12.86 18.95 -12.85
C THR A 255 13.64 18.71 -11.55
N THR A 256 14.66 17.85 -11.55
CA THR A 256 15.56 17.66 -10.39
C THR A 256 16.13 18.99 -9.87
N ALA A 257 16.46 19.94 -10.76
CA ALA A 257 16.98 21.24 -10.35
C ALA A 257 15.93 22.14 -9.67
N GLU A 258 14.67 22.04 -10.08
CA GLU A 258 13.55 22.74 -9.42
C GLU A 258 13.17 22.04 -8.11
N ALA A 259 13.20 20.71 -8.08
CA ALA A 259 12.97 19.91 -6.89
C ALA A 259 14.00 20.18 -5.78
N ALA A 260 15.25 20.53 -6.13
CA ALA A 260 16.27 20.94 -5.17
C ALA A 260 16.11 22.40 -4.67
N GLY A 261 15.13 23.14 -5.19
CA GLY A 261 14.85 24.53 -4.81
C GLY A 261 13.50 24.67 -4.10
N PRO A 262 12.97 25.90 -3.97
CA PRO A 262 11.71 26.15 -3.27
C PRO A 262 10.48 25.43 -3.88
N ALA A 263 10.55 24.98 -5.13
CA ALA A 263 9.48 24.19 -5.74
C ALA A 263 9.37 22.77 -5.15
N GLY A 264 10.45 22.24 -4.55
CA GLY A 264 10.45 20.96 -3.86
C GLY A 264 10.13 21.06 -2.35
N ASP A 265 9.87 22.25 -1.81
CA ASP A 265 9.41 22.40 -0.42
C ASP A 265 8.07 21.66 -0.23
N LEU A 266 7.76 21.24 0.99
CA LEU A 266 6.52 20.53 1.31
C LEU A 266 5.29 21.37 0.91
N LEU A 267 4.45 20.82 0.04
CA LEU A 267 3.17 21.43 -0.34
C LEU A 267 2.14 21.31 0.79
N TYR A 268 2.20 20.21 1.52
CA TYR A 268 1.28 19.85 2.58
C TYR A 268 1.96 18.95 3.60
N ARG A 269 1.55 19.07 4.85
CA ARG A 269 1.95 18.18 5.96
C ARG A 269 0.82 18.04 6.95
N TRP A 270 0.70 16.87 7.59
CA TRP A 270 -0.35 16.61 8.56
C TRP A 270 0.08 15.56 9.58
N GLY A 271 -0.39 15.71 10.82
CA GLY A 271 -0.24 14.72 11.88
C GLY A 271 0.44 15.25 13.15
N ASN A 272 1.42 16.15 13.01
CA ASN A 272 2.16 16.68 14.17
C ASN A 272 2.55 18.16 13.97
N PRO A 273 1.66 19.11 14.29
CA PRO A 273 1.94 20.52 14.08
C PRO A 273 3.08 21.08 14.94
N GLN A 274 3.52 20.36 15.98
CA GLN A 274 4.70 20.73 16.76
C GLN A 274 5.98 20.74 15.91
N ALA A 275 6.05 19.89 14.87
CA ALA A 275 7.23 19.75 14.01
C ALA A 275 7.58 21.01 13.19
N TYR A 276 6.66 21.97 13.13
CA TYR A 276 6.85 23.26 12.44
C TYR A 276 6.29 24.44 13.25
N ASP A 277 6.35 24.33 14.58
CA ASP A 277 5.97 25.36 15.55
C ASP A 277 4.55 25.92 15.40
N GLN A 278 3.60 25.12 14.89
CA GLN A 278 2.18 25.50 14.79
C GLN A 278 1.29 24.74 15.78
N GLY A 279 1.88 24.11 16.78
CA GLY A 279 1.18 23.36 17.80
C GLY A 279 2.11 22.83 18.90
N THR A 280 1.56 21.94 19.71
CA THR A 280 2.24 21.26 20.81
C THR A 280 2.15 19.73 20.64
N ALA A 281 2.83 18.98 21.50
CA ALA A 281 2.71 17.52 21.53
C ALA A 281 1.28 17.01 21.80
N LEU A 282 0.39 17.85 22.34
CA LEU A 282 -1.03 17.51 22.57
C LEU A 282 -1.88 17.59 21.29
N ASP A 283 -1.40 18.30 20.29
CA ASP A 283 -2.08 18.49 19.00
C ASP A 283 -1.68 17.40 17.98
N ARG A 284 -0.76 16.49 18.36
CA ARG A 284 -0.32 15.37 17.54
C ARG A 284 -1.45 14.36 17.33
N THR A 285 -1.75 14.03 16.10
CA THR A 285 -2.80 13.08 15.69
C THR A 285 -2.24 11.76 15.17
N LEU A 286 -1.06 11.76 14.55
CA LEU A 286 -0.37 10.57 14.08
C LEU A 286 0.69 10.09 15.08
N PHE A 287 0.90 8.78 15.12
CA PHE A 287 1.79 8.11 16.09
C PHE A 287 2.55 6.98 15.39
N GLY A 288 3.60 7.33 14.64
CA GLY A 288 4.47 6.39 13.94
C GLY A 288 3.80 5.66 12.77
N GLN A 289 2.95 6.35 12.04
CA GLN A 289 2.11 5.89 10.93
C GLN A 289 2.89 5.25 9.77
N HIS A 290 2.14 4.52 8.91
CA HIS A 290 2.63 3.94 7.66
C HIS A 290 1.62 4.16 6.53
N THR A 291 2.11 4.11 5.30
CA THR A 291 1.35 3.94 4.06
C THR A 291 0.24 4.98 3.83
N PRO A 292 0.48 6.30 3.99
CA PRO A 292 -0.47 7.30 3.51
C PRO A 292 -0.51 7.30 1.98
N TYR A 293 -1.72 7.40 1.39
CA TYR A 293 -1.88 7.54 -0.05
C TYR A 293 -3.20 8.24 -0.39
N TYR A 294 -3.27 8.88 -1.55
CA TYR A 294 -4.52 9.38 -2.11
C TYR A 294 -5.38 8.22 -2.60
N ILE A 295 -6.63 8.16 -2.12
CA ILE A 295 -7.62 7.21 -2.63
C ILE A 295 -7.93 7.59 -4.08
N PRO A 296 -7.78 6.65 -5.05
CA PRO A 296 -7.96 6.94 -6.46
C PRO A 296 -9.36 7.47 -6.80
N SER A 297 -9.45 8.28 -7.85
CA SER A 297 -10.73 8.72 -8.41
C SER A 297 -11.57 7.52 -8.86
N GLY A 298 -12.88 7.59 -8.61
CA GLY A 298 -13.84 6.50 -8.87
C GLY A 298 -14.02 5.51 -7.71
N PHE A 299 -13.24 5.65 -6.62
CA PHE A 299 -13.43 4.87 -5.40
C PHE A 299 -14.25 5.65 -4.36
N PRO A 300 -14.94 4.98 -3.42
CA PRO A 300 -15.45 5.66 -2.24
C PRO A 300 -14.36 6.44 -1.53
N ASN A 301 -14.68 7.63 -1.00
CA ASN A 301 -13.69 8.53 -0.40
C ASN A 301 -12.59 9.00 -1.38
N GLU A 302 -12.86 9.01 -2.68
CA GLU A 302 -11.91 9.47 -3.70
C GLU A 302 -11.25 10.81 -3.32
N ARG A 303 -9.98 10.97 -3.69
CA ARG A 303 -9.16 12.18 -3.47
C ARG A 303 -8.92 12.56 -2.00
N LYS A 304 -9.33 11.73 -1.03
CA LYS A 304 -8.91 11.82 0.37
C LYS A 304 -7.64 11.00 0.60
N ILE A 305 -6.93 11.27 1.68
CA ILE A 305 -5.74 10.50 2.05
C ILE A 305 -6.14 9.47 3.11
N MET A 306 -5.89 8.19 2.83
CA MET A 306 -5.95 7.12 3.82
C MET A 306 -4.57 6.91 4.43
N VAL A 307 -4.50 6.61 5.73
CA VAL A 307 -3.26 6.32 6.45
C VAL A 307 -3.49 5.30 7.55
N PHE A 308 -2.55 4.36 7.72
CA PHE A 308 -2.51 3.47 8.89
C PHE A 308 -1.72 4.14 10.01
N ASN A 309 -2.40 4.50 11.10
CA ASN A 309 -1.79 5.12 12.27
C ASN A 309 -1.45 4.03 13.31
N ASN A 310 -0.19 3.67 13.41
CA ASN A 310 0.27 2.55 14.23
C ASN A 310 0.01 2.74 15.71
N GLY A 311 -0.03 3.98 16.20
CA GLY A 311 -0.36 4.27 17.61
C GLY A 311 0.80 4.03 18.57
N ILE A 312 2.05 3.99 18.09
CA ILE A 312 3.23 3.85 18.95
C ILE A 312 3.39 5.08 19.84
N GLU A 313 3.78 4.87 21.10
CA GLU A 313 3.99 5.94 22.11
C GLU A 313 2.71 6.65 22.59
N ARG A 314 1.53 6.22 22.19
CA ARG A 314 0.31 6.71 22.83
C ARG A 314 -0.20 5.73 23.90
N SER A 315 -0.97 6.24 24.85
CA SER A 315 -1.62 5.45 25.90
C SER A 315 -3.11 5.82 25.96
N PRO A 316 -4.02 4.82 25.86
CA PRO A 316 -3.75 3.39 25.66
C PRO A 316 -3.14 3.10 24.28
N SER A 317 -2.49 1.92 24.13
CA SER A 317 -1.89 1.45 22.87
C SER A 317 -2.97 0.88 21.97
N TYR A 318 -3.12 1.42 20.74
CA TYR A 318 -4.02 0.90 19.69
C TYR A 318 -3.61 1.44 18.33
N SER A 319 -3.87 0.69 17.28
CA SER A 319 -3.76 1.16 15.90
C SER A 319 -5.10 1.67 15.39
N GLU A 320 -5.07 2.43 14.29
CA GLU A 320 -6.27 2.90 13.62
C GLU A 320 -6.00 3.15 12.14
N VAL A 321 -7.03 3.00 11.32
CA VAL A 321 -7.05 3.49 9.94
C VAL A 321 -7.80 4.81 9.92
N LEU A 322 -7.18 5.83 9.35
CA LEU A 322 -7.77 7.16 9.21
C LEU A 322 -7.93 7.51 7.73
N ILE A 323 -9.01 8.24 7.40
CA ILE A 323 -9.16 8.92 6.12
C ILE A 323 -9.31 10.41 6.42
N ILE A 324 -8.42 11.22 5.87
CA ILE A 324 -8.46 12.68 6.01
C ILE A 324 -8.83 13.33 4.67
N GLU A 325 -9.49 14.47 4.74
CA GLU A 325 -9.82 15.29 3.58
C GLU A 325 -8.88 16.51 3.57
N PRO A 326 -7.74 16.43 2.84
CA PRO A 326 -6.78 17.53 2.82
C PRO A 326 -7.41 18.77 2.17
N PRO A 327 -7.02 19.99 2.58
CA PRO A 327 -7.56 21.23 2.04
C PRO A 327 -6.98 21.55 0.65
N VAL A 328 -7.14 20.63 -0.30
CA VAL A 328 -6.59 20.71 -1.66
C VAL A 328 -7.65 21.17 -2.66
N ASP A 329 -7.28 22.05 -3.60
CA ASP A 329 -8.14 22.46 -4.70
C ASP A 329 -8.02 21.50 -5.92
N SER A 330 -8.83 21.73 -6.95
CA SER A 330 -8.83 20.90 -8.16
C SER A 330 -7.55 20.98 -9.00
N ASN A 331 -6.61 21.85 -8.64
CA ASN A 331 -5.32 21.99 -9.31
C ASN A 331 -4.16 21.38 -8.47
N GLY A 332 -4.47 20.74 -7.35
CA GLY A 332 -3.45 20.16 -6.46
C GLY A 332 -2.80 21.16 -5.49
N ASN A 333 -3.34 22.37 -5.34
CA ASN A 333 -2.80 23.36 -4.40
C ASN A 333 -3.47 23.24 -3.03
N TYR A 334 -2.68 23.32 -1.97
CA TYR A 334 -3.16 23.21 -0.59
C TYR A 334 -3.43 24.57 0.01
N ASN A 335 -4.62 24.74 0.58
CA ASN A 335 -4.98 25.94 1.31
C ASN A 335 -4.32 25.92 2.69
N TYR A 336 -3.48 26.92 2.96
CA TYR A 336 -2.81 27.11 4.23
C TYR A 336 -3.06 28.51 4.78
N THR A 337 -3.34 28.61 6.07
CA THR A 337 -3.46 29.89 6.76
C THR A 337 -2.18 30.13 7.58
N PRO A 338 -1.37 31.17 7.27
CA PRO A 338 -0.14 31.45 8.02
C PRO A 338 -0.38 31.59 9.52
N GLY A 339 0.48 30.97 10.32
CA GLY A 339 0.39 30.96 11.78
C GLY A 339 -0.61 29.96 12.36
N THR A 340 -1.06 28.99 11.55
CA THR A 340 -1.91 27.88 12.01
C THR A 340 -1.35 26.54 11.56
N ALA A 341 -1.82 25.44 12.14
CA ALA A 341 -1.55 24.10 11.62
C ALA A 341 -2.25 23.89 10.27
N PHE A 342 -1.71 23.00 9.42
CA PHE A 342 -2.44 22.49 8.26
C PHE A 342 -3.66 21.69 8.71
N GLY A 343 -4.82 21.96 8.11
CA GLY A 343 -6.03 21.16 8.30
C GLY A 343 -5.99 19.82 7.55
N PRO A 344 -6.97 18.94 7.78
CA PRO A 344 -8.12 19.13 8.65
C PRO A 344 -7.80 18.89 10.14
N ASP A 345 -8.60 19.44 11.05
CA ASP A 345 -8.46 19.19 12.49
C ASP A 345 -8.86 17.75 12.88
N LEU A 346 -9.76 17.15 12.12
CA LEU A 346 -10.30 15.81 12.37
C LEU A 346 -10.30 14.96 11.10
N ALA A 347 -10.07 13.66 11.28
CA ALA A 347 -10.26 12.69 10.21
C ALA A 347 -11.74 12.57 9.81
N ALA A 348 -12.00 12.39 8.51
CA ALA A 348 -13.35 12.18 7.98
C ALA A 348 -13.86 10.76 8.27
N PHE A 349 -12.96 9.80 8.44
CA PHE A 349 -13.25 8.41 8.83
C PHE A 349 -12.18 7.91 9.79
N ARG A 350 -12.61 7.01 10.69
CA ARG A 350 -11.74 6.31 11.64
C ARG A 350 -12.22 4.88 11.85
N TYR A 351 -11.29 3.94 11.86
CA TYR A 351 -11.50 2.59 12.35
C TYR A 351 -10.40 2.21 13.37
N PRO A 352 -10.73 1.73 14.58
CA PRO A 352 -12.10 1.63 15.16
C PRO A 352 -12.78 2.99 15.29
N GLU A 353 -14.11 3.02 15.16
CA GLU A 353 -14.90 4.27 15.17
C GLU A 353 -14.69 5.09 16.44
N THR A 354 -14.50 4.40 17.57
CA THR A 354 -14.23 5.03 18.87
C THR A 354 -12.84 4.60 19.37
N ALA A 355 -12.05 5.59 19.77
CA ALA A 355 -10.74 5.31 20.37
C ALA A 355 -10.89 4.41 21.61
N PRO A 356 -10.13 3.30 21.71
CA PRO A 356 -10.14 2.43 22.86
C PRO A 356 -9.75 3.17 24.15
N THR A 357 -10.34 2.77 25.28
CA THR A 357 -10.03 3.32 26.62
C THR A 357 -9.02 2.47 27.39
N SER A 358 -8.59 1.35 26.82
CA SER A 358 -7.55 0.45 27.31
C SER A 358 -6.72 -0.02 26.12
N ASP A 359 -5.57 -0.66 26.37
CA ASP A 359 -4.78 -1.28 25.31
C ASP A 359 -5.65 -2.24 24.48
N SER A 360 -5.52 -2.13 23.16
CA SER A 360 -6.32 -2.87 22.19
C SER A 360 -5.54 -4.05 21.63
N GLU A 361 -6.24 -5.12 21.27
CA GLU A 361 -5.68 -6.23 20.49
C GLU A 361 -5.34 -5.75 19.05
N PHE A 362 -6.09 -4.81 18.49
CA PHE A 362 -5.73 -4.14 17.23
C PHE A 362 -4.61 -3.14 17.49
N PHE A 363 -3.38 -3.65 17.53
CA PHE A 363 -2.17 -2.86 17.74
C PHE A 363 -0.98 -3.42 16.97
N SER A 364 -0.62 -2.76 15.90
CA SER A 364 0.56 -3.06 15.09
C SER A 364 1.56 -1.90 15.16
N ALA A 365 2.62 -2.06 15.94
CA ALA A 365 3.58 -0.99 16.23
C ALA A 365 4.48 -0.59 15.05
N ILE A 366 4.54 -1.42 14.00
CA ILE A 366 5.39 -1.23 12.81
C ILE A 366 4.65 -1.74 11.56
N VAL A 367 5.14 -1.34 10.38
CA VAL A 367 4.60 -1.76 9.08
C VAL A 367 3.09 -1.48 8.98
N SER A 368 2.32 -2.23 8.21
CA SER A 368 0.85 -2.13 8.13
C SER A 368 0.32 -1.16 7.09
N SER A 369 -0.91 -1.40 6.66
CA SER A 369 -1.59 -0.58 5.66
C SER A 369 -3.11 -0.66 5.77
N GLY A 370 -3.79 0.37 5.26
CA GLY A 370 -5.21 0.31 4.91
C GLY A 370 -5.36 0.49 3.40
N GLN A 371 -6.35 -0.16 2.78
CA GLN A 371 -6.67 0.02 1.38
C GLN A 371 -8.18 0.18 1.20
N GLN A 372 -8.61 1.30 0.59
CA GLN A 372 -9.99 1.48 0.16
C GLN A 372 -10.27 0.56 -1.04
N LEU A 373 -11.34 -0.22 -0.97
CA LEU A 373 -11.77 -1.10 -2.05
C LEU A 373 -12.93 -0.48 -2.86
N PRO A 374 -13.12 -0.88 -4.13
CA PRO A 374 -14.14 -0.29 -5.01
C PRO A 374 -15.59 -0.45 -4.51
N ASN A 375 -15.90 -1.53 -3.79
CA ASN A 375 -17.22 -1.77 -3.21
C ASN A 375 -17.50 -0.97 -1.92
N GLY A 376 -16.52 -0.21 -1.43
CA GLY A 376 -16.60 0.57 -0.21
C GLY A 376 -15.93 -0.08 1.00
N ASN A 377 -15.63 -1.36 0.95
CA ASN A 377 -14.90 -2.05 1.99
C ASN A 377 -13.48 -1.51 2.14
N ILE A 378 -12.86 -1.78 3.28
CA ILE A 378 -11.48 -1.42 3.56
C ILE A 378 -10.72 -2.69 3.93
N LEU A 379 -9.68 -3.03 3.15
CA LEU A 379 -8.71 -4.04 3.56
C LEU A 379 -7.72 -3.41 4.55
N ILE A 380 -7.48 -4.08 5.66
CA ILE A 380 -6.55 -3.67 6.71
C ILE A 380 -5.49 -4.76 6.87
N CYS A 381 -4.24 -4.37 6.77
CA CYS A 381 -3.10 -5.22 7.05
C CYS A 381 -2.53 -4.85 8.43
N GLU A 382 -2.76 -5.67 9.43
CA GLU A 382 -2.07 -5.64 10.71
C GLU A 382 -0.72 -6.35 10.55
N GLY A 383 0.21 -5.62 9.92
CA GLY A 383 1.38 -6.20 9.31
C GLY A 383 2.36 -6.83 10.29
N ARG A 384 2.45 -6.34 11.52
CA ARG A 384 3.31 -6.89 12.58
C ARG A 384 2.96 -8.35 12.88
N GLU A 385 1.66 -8.66 12.87
CA GLU A 385 1.11 -9.97 13.19
C GLU A 385 0.83 -10.81 11.94
N GLY A 386 1.12 -10.29 10.71
CA GLY A 386 0.80 -10.96 9.45
C GLY A 386 -0.68 -11.30 9.32
N PHE A 387 -1.51 -10.48 9.92
CA PHE A 387 -2.95 -10.63 9.97
C PHE A 387 -3.61 -9.59 9.05
N PHE A 388 -4.48 -10.06 8.17
CA PHE A 388 -5.21 -9.21 7.23
C PHE A 388 -6.69 -9.37 7.47
N PHE A 389 -7.43 -8.28 7.42
CA PHE A 389 -8.88 -8.34 7.52
C PHE A 389 -9.55 -7.27 6.67
N GLU A 390 -10.76 -7.54 6.24
CA GLU A 390 -11.57 -6.62 5.45
C GLU A 390 -12.82 -6.25 6.26
N ILE A 391 -13.11 -4.96 6.32
CA ILE A 391 -14.33 -4.43 6.94
C ILE A 391 -15.26 -3.86 5.87
N ASP A 392 -16.57 -4.02 6.07
CA ASP A 392 -17.60 -3.40 5.24
C ASP A 392 -17.88 -1.94 5.64
N ASN A 393 -18.82 -1.29 4.93
CA ASN A 393 -19.26 0.08 5.21
C ASN A 393 -19.90 0.27 6.59
N SER A 394 -20.20 -0.82 7.32
CA SER A 394 -20.75 -0.82 8.69
C SER A 394 -19.68 -1.11 9.74
N ASN A 395 -18.39 -1.16 9.32
CA ASN A 395 -17.26 -1.57 10.15
C ASN A 395 -17.35 -3.03 10.65
N THR A 396 -18.14 -3.88 9.96
CA THR A 396 -18.22 -5.32 10.26
C THR A 396 -17.11 -6.04 9.52
N ILE A 397 -16.39 -6.93 10.20
CA ILE A 397 -15.38 -7.78 9.59
C ILE A 397 -16.08 -8.78 8.67
N VAL A 398 -15.68 -8.79 7.39
CA VAL A 398 -16.23 -9.67 6.35
C VAL A 398 -15.22 -10.69 5.82
N TRP A 399 -13.95 -10.53 6.15
CA TRP A 399 -12.88 -11.47 5.83
C TRP A 399 -11.73 -11.32 6.80
N GLU A 400 -11.12 -12.45 7.16
CA GLU A 400 -9.93 -12.50 8.01
C GLU A 400 -8.95 -13.56 7.49
N TYR A 401 -7.67 -13.22 7.46
CA TYR A 401 -6.59 -14.09 7.03
C TYR A 401 -5.36 -13.92 7.91
N ALA A 402 -4.80 -15.03 8.40
CA ALA A 402 -3.52 -15.04 9.11
C ALA A 402 -2.46 -15.73 8.26
N SER A 403 -1.37 -15.04 7.91
CA SER A 403 -0.27 -15.62 7.15
C SER A 403 0.31 -16.85 7.89
N PRO A 404 0.32 -18.04 7.27
CA PRO A 404 0.81 -19.25 7.91
C PRO A 404 2.33 -19.39 7.87
N ILE A 405 3.06 -18.40 7.35
CA ILE A 405 4.49 -18.51 7.06
C ILE A 405 5.30 -17.63 8.03
N SER A 406 6.25 -18.24 8.73
CA SER A 406 7.26 -17.49 9.49
C SER A 406 8.19 -16.73 8.54
N ASN A 407 8.25 -15.41 8.65
CA ASN A 407 9.15 -14.59 7.84
C ASN A 407 10.64 -14.79 8.19
N ALA A 408 10.92 -15.39 9.35
CA ALA A 408 12.29 -15.59 9.82
C ALA A 408 13.01 -16.74 9.10
N ASP A 409 12.30 -17.85 8.83
CA ASP A 409 12.88 -19.10 8.34
C ASP A 409 12.05 -19.79 7.24
N GLY A 410 10.89 -19.22 6.87
CA GLY A 410 10.00 -19.79 5.86
C GLY A 410 9.22 -21.03 6.32
N THR A 411 9.21 -21.34 7.63
CA THR A 411 8.42 -22.46 8.16
C THR A 411 6.93 -22.21 7.92
N VAL A 412 6.26 -23.22 7.36
CA VAL A 412 4.81 -23.24 7.13
C VAL A 412 4.13 -23.94 8.30
N TYR A 413 3.10 -23.31 8.85
CA TYR A 413 2.34 -23.79 9.99
C TYR A 413 1.12 -24.61 9.56
N ASP A 414 0.68 -25.50 10.44
CA ASP A 414 -0.49 -26.37 10.24
C ASP A 414 -1.77 -25.70 10.74
N GLN A 415 -2.93 -26.06 10.16
CA GLN A 415 -4.20 -25.74 10.80
C GLN A 415 -4.26 -26.32 12.22
N GLY A 416 -4.69 -25.49 13.17
CA GLY A 416 -4.70 -25.81 14.59
C GLY A 416 -3.47 -25.31 15.35
N ASP A 417 -2.41 -24.91 14.65
CA ASP A 417 -1.27 -24.24 15.26
C ASP A 417 -1.62 -22.78 15.65
N PRO A 418 -0.93 -22.20 16.64
CA PRO A 418 -1.05 -20.76 16.89
C PRO A 418 -0.47 -19.96 15.70
N ILE A 419 -0.93 -18.73 15.55
CA ILE A 419 -0.36 -17.80 14.54
C ILE A 419 1.17 -17.76 14.67
N PRO A 420 1.95 -17.90 13.56
CA PRO A 420 3.39 -17.94 13.62
C PRO A 420 3.99 -16.67 14.25
N PRO A 421 4.96 -16.79 15.16
CA PRO A 421 5.73 -15.63 15.55
C PRO A 421 6.56 -15.15 14.34
N ASN A 422 6.68 -13.85 14.13
CA ASN A 422 7.41 -13.23 13.02
C ASN A 422 6.83 -13.54 11.61
N ASN A 423 5.53 -13.66 11.49
CA ASN A 423 4.86 -13.81 10.20
C ASN A 423 4.55 -12.46 9.53
N PHE A 424 5.22 -11.40 9.92
CA PHE A 424 4.91 -10.04 9.50
C PHE A 424 4.96 -9.85 7.96
N ALA A 425 4.08 -8.97 7.48
CA ALA A 425 4.05 -8.44 6.13
C ALA A 425 4.12 -6.92 6.17
N PHE A 426 4.84 -6.30 5.25
CA PHE A 426 4.90 -4.84 5.19
C PHE A 426 3.55 -4.24 4.85
N ARG A 427 2.89 -4.83 3.84
CA ARG A 427 1.63 -4.39 3.24
C ARG A 427 0.93 -5.58 2.63
N ALA A 428 -0.40 -5.57 2.66
CA ALA A 428 -1.25 -6.42 1.83
C ALA A 428 -2.06 -5.53 0.87
N THR A 429 -2.17 -5.94 -0.40
CA THR A 429 -2.90 -5.20 -1.43
C THR A 429 -3.87 -6.13 -2.14
N LYS A 430 -5.15 -5.78 -2.19
CA LYS A 430 -6.18 -6.55 -2.88
C LYS A 430 -6.48 -5.95 -4.25
N TYR A 431 -6.42 -6.79 -5.27
CA TYR A 431 -6.73 -6.48 -6.65
C TYR A 431 -8.04 -7.16 -7.03
N GLY A 432 -9.01 -6.41 -7.55
CA GLY A 432 -10.27 -6.98 -8.04
C GLY A 432 -10.03 -8.00 -9.15
N ILE A 433 -10.95 -8.95 -9.32
CA ILE A 433 -10.87 -9.97 -10.39
C ILE A 433 -10.75 -9.36 -11.80
N ASP A 434 -11.15 -8.11 -11.93
CA ASP A 434 -11.12 -7.33 -13.15
C ASP A 434 -9.82 -6.51 -13.31
N TYR A 435 -8.83 -6.68 -12.43
CA TYR A 435 -7.54 -6.01 -12.57
C TYR A 435 -6.84 -6.48 -13.85
N PRO A 436 -6.24 -5.56 -14.65
CA PRO A 436 -5.70 -5.89 -15.97
C PRO A 436 -4.68 -7.03 -15.98
N ALA A 437 -3.93 -7.23 -14.90
CA ALA A 437 -2.98 -8.32 -14.79
C ALA A 437 -3.62 -9.71 -14.99
N PHE A 438 -4.91 -9.85 -14.75
CA PHE A 438 -5.61 -11.14 -14.83
C PHE A 438 -6.23 -11.40 -16.22
N PHE A 439 -6.26 -10.40 -17.09
CA PHE A 439 -6.89 -10.53 -18.39
C PHE A 439 -6.21 -11.57 -19.27
N GLY A 440 -7.04 -12.50 -19.78
CA GLY A 440 -6.59 -13.58 -20.67
C GLY A 440 -5.81 -14.69 -19.99
N ARG A 441 -5.75 -14.72 -18.65
CA ARG A 441 -5.21 -15.81 -17.85
C ARG A 441 -6.33 -16.74 -17.40
N ASP A 442 -6.04 -18.02 -17.35
CA ASP A 442 -6.93 -19.01 -16.72
C ASP A 442 -6.51 -19.15 -15.24
N LEU A 443 -7.32 -18.59 -14.34
CA LEU A 443 -7.10 -18.62 -12.89
C LEU A 443 -8.09 -19.58 -12.19
N SER A 444 -8.79 -20.44 -12.95
CA SER A 444 -9.82 -21.34 -12.42
C SER A 444 -9.30 -22.54 -11.63
N ASN A 445 -7.99 -22.79 -11.69
CA ASN A 445 -7.35 -23.90 -10.98
C ASN A 445 -6.21 -23.37 -10.10
N PRO A 446 -6.51 -22.69 -8.98
CA PRO A 446 -5.50 -22.21 -8.07
C PRO A 446 -4.74 -23.36 -7.40
N ASP A 447 -3.50 -23.10 -6.99
CA ASP A 447 -2.78 -24.00 -6.12
C ASP A 447 -3.42 -24.06 -4.71
N PRO A 448 -3.18 -25.13 -3.93
CA PRO A 448 -3.68 -25.22 -2.55
C PRO A 448 -3.29 -23.99 -1.70
N PRO A 449 -4.02 -23.71 -0.60
CA PRO A 449 -3.62 -22.74 0.40
C PRO A 449 -2.21 -22.95 0.93
N LEU A 450 -1.62 -21.90 1.49
CA LEU A 450 -0.22 -21.90 1.94
C LEU A 450 0.00 -22.76 3.19
N GLU A 451 -0.98 -22.83 4.07
CA GLU A 451 -0.92 -23.62 5.30
C GLU A 451 -0.96 -25.13 5.03
N ASN A 452 -0.36 -25.91 5.92
CA ASN A 452 -0.52 -27.35 5.89
C ASN A 452 -1.90 -27.77 6.42
N ASN A 453 -2.45 -28.84 5.83
CA ASN A 453 -3.78 -29.38 6.17
C ASN A 453 -4.92 -28.32 6.10
N PRO A 454 -5.04 -27.55 5.01
CA PRO A 454 -6.06 -26.51 4.88
C PRO A 454 -7.48 -27.09 4.91
N ASP A 455 -8.42 -26.33 5.50
CA ASP A 455 -9.86 -26.58 5.38
C ASP A 455 -10.55 -25.34 4.82
N ILE A 456 -10.85 -25.38 3.53
CA ILE A 456 -11.51 -24.29 2.77
C ILE A 456 -12.94 -24.62 2.41
N SER A 457 -13.51 -25.73 2.91
CA SER A 457 -14.84 -26.22 2.52
C SER A 457 -15.94 -25.21 2.80
N ASP A 458 -15.90 -24.56 3.96
CA ASP A 458 -16.86 -23.55 4.35
C ASP A 458 -16.71 -22.29 3.50
N CYS A 459 -15.48 -21.84 3.25
CA CYS A 459 -15.19 -20.69 2.40
C CYS A 459 -15.73 -20.91 0.98
N GLN A 460 -15.39 -22.03 0.37
CA GLN A 460 -15.87 -22.37 -0.97
C GLN A 460 -17.40 -22.44 -1.03
N THR A 461 -18.05 -22.98 0.00
CA THR A 461 -19.52 -23.05 0.07
C THR A 461 -20.14 -21.66 0.18
N ILE A 462 -19.58 -20.77 1.00
CA ILE A 462 -20.06 -19.40 1.18
C ILE A 462 -19.93 -18.61 -0.14
N LEU A 463 -18.76 -18.67 -0.77
CA LEU A 463 -18.49 -17.88 -1.97
C LEU A 463 -19.15 -18.44 -3.23
N SER A 464 -19.32 -19.78 -3.34
CA SER A 464 -20.03 -20.38 -4.49
C SER A 464 -21.52 -20.02 -4.53
N ALA A 465 -22.11 -19.62 -3.40
CA ALA A 465 -23.48 -19.15 -3.37
C ALA A 465 -23.68 -17.77 -4.04
N SER A 466 -22.60 -17.05 -4.29
CA SER A 466 -22.60 -15.71 -4.89
C SER A 466 -22.15 -15.69 -6.37
N GLU A 467 -21.73 -16.83 -6.96
CA GLU A 467 -21.35 -16.88 -8.38
C GLU A 467 -22.56 -16.57 -9.29
N PHE A 468 -22.56 -15.36 -9.80
CA PHE A 468 -23.47 -14.95 -10.85
C PHE A 468 -22.79 -15.13 -12.22
N GLU A 469 -23.10 -16.22 -12.93
CA GLU A 469 -22.73 -16.36 -14.33
C GLU A 469 -23.64 -15.48 -15.21
N LEU A 470 -23.06 -14.51 -15.93
CA LEU A 470 -23.64 -13.93 -17.14
C LEU A 470 -23.64 -15.00 -18.25
N THR A 471 -24.49 -16.01 -18.10
CA THR A 471 -24.48 -17.27 -18.86
C THR A 471 -24.77 -17.12 -20.34
N SER A 472 -25.05 -15.92 -20.86
CA SER A 472 -25.43 -15.72 -22.26
C SER A 472 -24.73 -14.56 -22.98
N LEU A 473 -23.59 -14.05 -22.46
CA LEU A 473 -22.92 -12.91 -23.07
C LEU A 473 -22.07 -13.32 -24.28
N LYS A 474 -22.43 -12.79 -25.47
CA LYS A 474 -21.68 -12.96 -26.72
C LYS A 474 -21.16 -11.63 -27.24
N LEU A 475 -19.93 -11.64 -27.72
CA LEU A 475 -19.27 -10.51 -28.39
C LEU A 475 -19.02 -10.85 -29.86
N PHE A 476 -19.47 -9.98 -30.75
CA PHE A 476 -19.25 -10.17 -32.18
C PHE A 476 -19.24 -8.84 -32.96
N PRO A 477 -18.45 -8.78 -34.05
CA PRO A 477 -17.41 -9.72 -34.40
C PRO A 477 -16.19 -9.60 -33.49
N ASN A 478 -15.52 -10.71 -33.22
CA ASN A 478 -14.21 -10.74 -32.56
C ASN A 478 -13.34 -11.78 -33.28
N PRO A 479 -12.32 -11.39 -34.06
CA PRO A 479 -11.78 -10.04 -34.25
C PRO A 479 -12.72 -9.04 -34.93
N THR A 480 -12.56 -7.76 -34.62
CA THR A 480 -13.33 -6.64 -35.19
C THR A 480 -12.43 -5.67 -35.96
N GLU A 481 -13.01 -4.96 -36.95
CA GLU A 481 -12.33 -3.80 -37.56
C GLU A 481 -12.62 -2.51 -36.80
N ASP A 482 -13.82 -2.37 -36.21
CA ASP A 482 -14.21 -1.15 -35.50
C ASP A 482 -15.25 -1.40 -34.40
N ILE A 483 -16.43 -1.92 -34.71
CA ILE A 483 -17.55 -2.02 -33.78
C ILE A 483 -17.68 -3.46 -33.27
N VAL A 484 -17.86 -3.59 -31.95
CA VAL A 484 -18.21 -4.83 -31.25
C VAL A 484 -19.63 -4.72 -30.72
N PHE A 485 -20.46 -5.70 -31.01
CA PHE A 485 -21.79 -5.85 -30.43
C PHE A 485 -21.75 -6.83 -29.27
N ILE A 486 -22.57 -6.53 -28.27
CA ILE A 486 -22.72 -7.33 -27.06
C ILE A 486 -24.13 -7.85 -26.99
N GLU A 487 -24.28 -9.16 -27.07
CA GLU A 487 -25.56 -9.85 -26.90
C GLU A 487 -25.60 -10.44 -25.48
N THR A 488 -26.58 -10.02 -24.70
CA THR A 488 -26.81 -10.49 -23.32
C THR A 488 -28.27 -10.32 -22.95
N GLU A 489 -28.77 -11.16 -22.07
CA GLU A 489 -30.13 -11.08 -21.53
C GLU A 489 -30.25 -10.01 -20.44
N GLN A 490 -29.14 -9.55 -19.88
CA GLN A 490 -29.09 -8.54 -18.79
C GLN A 490 -28.91 -7.13 -19.37
N PRO A 491 -29.54 -6.11 -18.78
CA PRO A 491 -29.28 -4.72 -19.16
C PRO A 491 -27.83 -4.33 -18.88
N ILE A 492 -27.18 -3.72 -19.87
CA ILE A 492 -25.82 -3.20 -19.73
C ILE A 492 -25.90 -1.79 -19.18
N GLU A 493 -25.28 -1.54 -18.04
CA GLU A 493 -25.15 -0.22 -17.43
C GLU A 493 -23.99 0.57 -18.05
N SER A 494 -22.80 -0.06 -18.16
CA SER A 494 -21.64 0.55 -18.80
C SER A 494 -20.71 -0.47 -19.43
N ILE A 495 -19.91 0.01 -20.40
CA ILE A 495 -18.83 -0.73 -21.05
C ILE A 495 -17.59 0.15 -20.97
N GLU A 496 -16.55 -0.34 -20.33
CA GLU A 496 -15.24 0.31 -20.31
C GLU A 496 -14.30 -0.39 -21.28
N VAL A 497 -13.45 0.39 -21.94
CA VAL A 497 -12.46 -0.11 -22.90
C VAL A 497 -11.07 0.15 -22.34
N PHE A 498 -10.25 -0.90 -22.25
CA PHE A 498 -8.87 -0.82 -21.78
C PHE A 498 -7.88 -1.26 -22.86
N ASN A 499 -6.69 -0.68 -22.88
CA ASN A 499 -5.57 -1.18 -23.66
C ASN A 499 -4.85 -2.34 -22.94
N ILE A 500 -3.83 -2.91 -23.60
CA ILE A 500 -3.04 -4.03 -23.04
C ILE A 500 -2.25 -3.65 -21.75
N ASN A 501 -2.03 -2.36 -21.50
CA ASN A 501 -1.36 -1.85 -20.30
C ASN A 501 -2.34 -1.56 -19.16
N GLY A 502 -3.64 -1.84 -19.36
CA GLY A 502 -4.68 -1.59 -18.35
C GLY A 502 -5.20 -0.15 -18.30
N ASN A 503 -4.74 0.73 -19.19
CA ASN A 503 -5.23 2.11 -19.24
C ASN A 503 -6.62 2.17 -19.82
N LYS A 504 -7.57 2.79 -19.12
CA LYS A 504 -8.92 3.02 -19.60
C LYS A 504 -8.90 4.04 -20.75
N LEU A 505 -9.42 3.64 -21.90
CA LEU A 505 -9.43 4.45 -23.11
C LEU A 505 -10.79 5.10 -23.36
N ASN A 506 -11.88 4.46 -22.93
CA ASN A 506 -13.24 4.92 -23.16
C ASN A 506 -14.23 4.28 -22.18
N GLU A 507 -15.36 4.97 -21.95
CA GLU A 507 -16.52 4.45 -21.21
C GLU A 507 -17.79 4.79 -21.96
N ILE A 508 -18.70 3.80 -22.11
CA ILE A 508 -19.97 3.94 -22.82
C ILE A 508 -21.06 3.42 -21.89
N ARG A 509 -22.11 4.21 -21.68
CA ARG A 509 -23.21 3.84 -20.77
C ARG A 509 -24.50 3.50 -21.51
N ASN A 510 -25.25 2.55 -20.96
CA ASN A 510 -26.57 2.13 -21.45
C ASN A 510 -26.57 1.78 -22.97
N ARG A 511 -25.55 1.07 -23.42
CA ARG A 511 -25.37 0.62 -24.80
C ARG A 511 -24.97 -0.85 -24.83
N ASN A 512 -25.29 -1.52 -25.91
CA ASN A 512 -24.90 -2.91 -26.21
C ASN A 512 -23.92 -3.00 -27.38
N GLN A 513 -23.17 -1.93 -27.63
CA GLN A 513 -22.10 -1.89 -28.63
C GLN A 513 -21.03 -0.90 -28.23
N VAL A 514 -19.81 -1.16 -28.68
CA VAL A 514 -18.65 -0.29 -28.47
C VAL A 514 -17.90 -0.08 -29.78
N SER A 515 -17.52 1.17 -30.08
CA SER A 515 -16.62 1.49 -31.19
C SER A 515 -15.18 1.59 -30.68
N LEU A 516 -14.29 0.92 -31.40
CA LEU A 516 -12.83 1.01 -31.23
C LEU A 516 -12.21 1.91 -32.31
N GLN A 517 -13.02 2.74 -32.98
CA GLN A 517 -12.57 3.64 -34.03
C GLN A 517 -11.50 4.59 -33.50
N GLY A 518 -10.42 4.77 -34.29
CA GLY A 518 -9.28 5.61 -33.88
C GLY A 518 -8.23 4.90 -33.02
N LEU A 519 -8.53 3.71 -32.51
CA LEU A 519 -7.54 2.90 -31.80
C LEU A 519 -6.68 2.10 -32.81
N THR A 520 -5.45 1.79 -32.46
CA THR A 520 -4.53 0.97 -33.28
C THR A 520 -4.97 -0.50 -33.32
N ALA A 521 -4.55 -1.25 -34.34
CA ALA A 521 -4.73 -2.70 -34.35
C ALA A 521 -4.02 -3.33 -33.13
N GLY A 522 -4.69 -4.24 -32.44
CA GLY A 522 -4.15 -4.83 -31.21
C GLY A 522 -5.21 -5.49 -30.32
N VAL A 523 -4.79 -5.87 -29.12
CA VAL A 523 -5.63 -6.47 -28.10
C VAL A 523 -6.20 -5.37 -27.20
N TYR A 524 -7.52 -5.43 -26.97
CA TYR A 524 -8.26 -4.58 -26.05
C TYR A 524 -9.10 -5.44 -25.12
N PHE A 525 -9.44 -4.88 -23.97
CA PHE A 525 -10.31 -5.52 -22.99
C PHE A 525 -11.55 -4.65 -22.79
N LEU A 526 -12.71 -5.30 -22.77
CA LEU A 526 -13.98 -4.68 -22.44
C LEU A 526 -14.41 -5.17 -21.07
N ARG A 527 -14.65 -4.23 -20.15
CA ARG A 527 -15.36 -4.49 -18.90
C ARG A 527 -16.81 -4.09 -19.08
N ILE A 528 -17.72 -5.04 -18.92
CA ILE A 528 -19.15 -4.85 -19.15
C ILE A 528 -19.85 -4.98 -17.81
N HIS A 529 -20.52 -3.90 -17.39
CA HIS A 529 -21.23 -3.80 -16.13
C HIS A 529 -22.74 -3.97 -16.34
N SER A 530 -23.38 -4.69 -15.42
CA SER A 530 -24.83 -4.81 -15.28
C SER A 530 -25.24 -4.59 -13.82
N ASP A 531 -26.52 -4.53 -13.52
CA ASP A 531 -27.09 -4.48 -12.18
C ASP A 531 -26.74 -5.70 -11.29
N LYS A 532 -26.10 -6.71 -11.84
CA LYS A 532 -25.75 -7.96 -11.17
C LYS A 532 -24.26 -8.26 -11.10
N GLY A 533 -23.42 -7.35 -11.61
CA GLY A 533 -21.96 -7.51 -11.59
C GLY A 533 -21.29 -7.11 -12.90
N SER A 534 -20.01 -7.37 -13.01
CA SER A 534 -19.22 -7.04 -14.19
C SER A 534 -18.52 -8.27 -14.76
N ILE A 535 -18.26 -8.24 -16.08
CA ILE A 535 -17.52 -9.29 -16.79
C ILE A 535 -16.49 -8.68 -17.72
N ASN A 536 -15.29 -9.27 -17.75
CA ASN A 536 -14.21 -8.85 -18.64
C ASN A 536 -14.15 -9.73 -19.88
N LYS A 537 -14.01 -9.12 -21.07
CA LYS A 537 -13.89 -9.82 -22.34
C LYS A 537 -12.78 -9.25 -23.20
N LYS A 538 -11.97 -10.13 -23.78
CA LYS A 538 -10.89 -9.79 -24.70
C LYS A 538 -11.43 -9.57 -26.12
N ILE A 539 -11.00 -8.48 -26.75
CA ILE A 539 -11.29 -8.14 -28.16
C ILE A 539 -9.99 -8.01 -28.93
N LEU A 540 -9.96 -8.54 -30.12
CA LEU A 540 -8.89 -8.33 -31.09
C LEU A 540 -9.36 -7.33 -32.15
N LYS A 541 -8.73 -6.15 -32.21
CA LYS A 541 -8.91 -5.18 -33.29
C LYS A 541 -7.90 -5.46 -34.41
N ARG A 542 -8.38 -5.50 -35.66
CA ARG A 542 -7.58 -5.64 -36.91
C ARG A 542 -7.23 -4.28 -37.49
#